data_00572e4725346b895d1c7772005c052b
#
_entry.id   00572e4725346b895d1c7772005c052b
#
_cell.length_a   1.000
_cell.length_b   1.000
_cell.length_c   1.000
_cell.angle_alpha   90.00
_cell.angle_beta   90.00
_cell.angle_gamma   90.00
#
_symmetry.space_group_name_H-M   'P 1'
#
loop_
_entity.id
_entity.type
_entity.pdbx_description
1 polymer ?
#
loop_
_entity_poly.entity_id
_entity_poly.type
_entity_poly.pdbx_seq_one_letter_code
_entity_poly.pdbx_strand_id
1 'polypeptide(L)'
;MAATIRSVETIIVALPREIPYLGPLGEGEHVNERGYFVRRGNRTIYPTTDRSAIVKITADDGTVGWGETYGIVAPQAVVAIIADVLDPMLAGREPVDIPAIWDELYALMRVRGHWSGFFTDAIAGVDIALWDLAGKLAGRSVADLLGGARHSSIPAYASGLPRASLAERVALAQELVARGFRGIKFAAVISKQSAQQGSRQSVIDEMRALRAALGNEIEIMIDLHWKYSPTEAITLIRALEPYRPYFAEAPCAPEDIDGQADVAANVTVSIAGGEEWSTVFQVRPRLAHRCVGI
;
A
#
# COMPACT_ATOMS: atom_id res chain seq x y z
N MET A 1 -19.50 34.43 3.37
CA MET A 1 -18.61 34.11 2.22
C MET A 1 -18.26 32.65 2.36
N ALA A 2 -18.10 31.92 1.27
CA ALA A 2 -17.59 30.56 1.33
C ALA A 2 -16.15 30.59 1.89
N ALA A 3 -15.77 29.57 2.67
CA ALA A 3 -14.41 29.48 3.21
C ALA A 3 -13.41 29.29 2.07
N THR A 4 -12.22 29.90 2.19
CA THR A 4 -11.14 29.79 1.22
C THR A 4 -9.88 29.19 1.86
N ILE A 5 -9.04 28.56 1.06
CA ILE A 5 -7.77 27.95 1.51
C ILE A 5 -6.80 29.10 1.84
N ARG A 6 -6.33 29.14 3.10
CA ARG A 6 -5.36 30.12 3.59
C ARG A 6 -3.92 29.61 3.46
N SER A 7 -3.66 28.37 3.80
CA SER A 7 -2.32 27.77 3.78
C SER A 7 -2.34 26.27 3.61
N VAL A 8 -1.28 25.74 2.98
CA VAL A 8 -0.95 24.31 2.94
C VAL A 8 0.39 24.11 3.64
N GLU A 9 0.41 23.23 4.61
CA GLU A 9 1.60 22.89 5.40
C GLU A 9 1.87 21.39 5.28
N THR A 10 3.14 20.99 5.32
CA THR A 10 3.55 19.58 5.27
C THR A 10 4.41 19.21 6.45
N ILE A 11 4.22 18.01 7.00
CA ILE A 11 4.93 17.48 8.16
C ILE A 11 5.42 16.08 7.84
N ILE A 12 6.73 15.85 7.91
CA ILE A 12 7.28 14.49 7.81
C ILE A 12 7.27 13.88 9.21
N VAL A 13 6.54 12.77 9.35
CA VAL A 13 6.52 11.96 10.57
C VAL A 13 7.42 10.76 10.39
N ALA A 14 8.22 10.43 11.40
CA ALA A 14 9.07 9.24 11.44
C ALA A 14 8.94 8.58 12.81
N LEU A 15 8.47 7.33 12.84
CA LEU A 15 8.29 6.53 14.03
C LEU A 15 9.32 5.40 14.07
N PRO A 16 9.99 5.15 15.20
CA PRO A 16 10.90 4.02 15.32
C PRO A 16 10.20 2.69 15.08
N ARG A 17 10.88 1.76 14.41
CA ARG A 17 10.46 0.36 14.29
C ARG A 17 11.39 -0.54 15.10
N GLU A 18 10.82 -1.43 15.87
CA GLU A 18 11.60 -2.46 16.58
C GLU A 18 12.13 -3.53 15.62
N ILE A 19 11.34 -3.87 14.62
CA ILE A 19 11.67 -4.88 13.60
C ILE A 19 11.57 -4.23 12.21
N PRO A 20 12.62 -4.32 11.38
CA PRO A 20 12.59 -3.79 10.01
C PRO A 20 11.44 -4.37 9.18
N TYR A 21 11.05 -3.65 8.11
CA TYR A 21 10.06 -4.12 7.15
C TYR A 21 10.40 -5.53 6.65
N LEU A 22 9.39 -6.42 6.64
CA LEU A 22 9.50 -7.83 6.23
C LEU A 22 10.40 -8.68 7.15
N GLY A 23 10.66 -8.25 8.39
CA GLY A 23 11.40 -9.01 9.38
C GLY A 23 12.84 -8.53 9.62
N PRO A 24 13.62 -9.25 10.42
CA PRO A 24 15.03 -8.92 10.69
C PRO A 24 15.86 -8.82 9.40
N LEU A 25 16.94 -8.02 9.44
CA LEU A 25 17.88 -7.94 8.32
C LEU A 25 18.55 -9.30 8.06
N GLY A 26 18.66 -9.67 6.80
CA GLY A 26 19.33 -10.87 6.37
C GLY A 26 20.82 -10.67 6.08
N GLU A 27 21.49 -11.78 5.75
CA GLU A 27 22.90 -11.77 5.38
C GLU A 27 23.16 -10.82 4.19
N GLY A 28 24.09 -9.88 4.38
CA GLY A 28 24.49 -8.89 3.39
C GLY A 28 23.45 -7.78 3.14
N GLU A 29 22.43 -7.65 3.98
CA GLU A 29 21.58 -6.47 4.03
C GLU A 29 22.12 -5.49 5.07
N HIS A 30 22.39 -4.26 4.65
CA HIS A 30 23.01 -3.22 5.50
C HIS A 30 22.18 -1.96 5.45
N VAL A 31 22.07 -1.29 6.60
CA VAL A 31 21.47 0.05 6.70
C VAL A 31 22.52 1.08 6.26
N ASN A 32 22.14 1.96 5.34
CA ASN A 32 23.00 3.07 4.93
C ASN A 32 22.89 4.27 5.89
N GLU A 33 23.73 5.29 5.69
CA GLU A 33 23.77 6.51 6.52
C GLU A 33 22.45 7.30 6.57
N ARG A 34 21.56 7.10 5.60
CA ARG A 34 20.24 7.74 5.53
C ARG A 34 19.14 6.89 6.20
N GLY A 35 19.49 5.76 6.81
CA GLY A 35 18.54 4.87 7.47
C GLY A 35 17.73 4.02 6.51
N TYR A 36 18.26 3.70 5.32
CA TYR A 36 17.64 2.81 4.36
C TYR A 36 18.42 1.52 4.20
N PHE A 37 17.72 0.45 3.85
CA PHE A 37 18.29 -0.83 3.43
C PHE A 37 17.53 -1.38 2.22
N VAL A 38 18.17 -2.30 1.48
CA VAL A 38 17.55 -2.97 0.33
C VAL A 38 17.31 -4.42 0.69
N ARG A 39 16.08 -4.89 0.56
CA ARG A 39 15.74 -6.30 0.67
C ARG A 39 16.24 -7.06 -0.54
N ARG A 40 17.14 -8.01 -0.34
CA ARG A 40 17.69 -8.81 -1.43
C ARG A 40 16.63 -9.69 -2.12
N GLY A 41 15.58 -10.05 -1.41
CA GLY A 41 14.52 -10.92 -1.91
C GLY A 41 13.68 -10.30 -3.03
N ASN A 42 13.37 -9.00 -2.93
CA ASN A 42 12.56 -8.25 -3.90
C ASN A 42 13.26 -7.02 -4.49
N ARG A 43 14.51 -6.75 -4.09
CA ARG A 43 15.33 -5.61 -4.53
C ARG A 43 14.72 -4.23 -4.22
N THR A 44 13.78 -4.18 -3.28
CA THR A 44 13.10 -2.95 -2.88
C THR A 44 13.81 -2.30 -1.69
N ILE A 45 13.87 -0.97 -1.70
CA ILE A 45 14.44 -0.15 -0.64
C ILE A 45 13.39 0.11 0.45
N TYR A 46 13.81 0.03 1.71
CA TYR A 46 12.97 0.29 2.89
C TYR A 46 13.71 1.15 3.91
N PRO A 47 13.00 1.98 4.68
CA PRO A 47 13.58 2.68 5.82
C PRO A 47 13.59 1.79 7.07
N THR A 48 14.40 2.19 8.05
CA THR A 48 14.41 1.60 9.40
C THR A 48 13.33 2.16 10.33
N THR A 49 12.58 3.15 9.86
CA THR A 49 11.49 3.83 10.59
C THR A 49 10.21 3.79 9.76
N ASP A 50 9.04 3.81 10.40
CA ASP A 50 7.80 4.12 9.69
C ASP A 50 7.79 5.62 9.39
N ARG A 51 7.62 5.98 8.13
CA ARG A 51 7.60 7.37 7.67
C ARG A 51 6.33 7.67 6.91
N SER A 52 5.81 8.87 7.11
CA SER A 52 4.66 9.39 6.37
C SER A 52 4.83 10.89 6.15
N ALA A 53 4.24 11.39 5.07
CA ALA A 53 4.09 12.82 4.82
C ALA A 53 2.66 13.22 5.11
N ILE A 54 2.47 14.08 6.11
CA ILE A 54 1.16 14.63 6.50
C ILE A 54 0.98 15.98 5.83
N VAL A 55 -0.21 16.19 5.27
CA VAL A 55 -0.64 17.45 4.65
C VAL A 55 -1.69 18.09 5.55
N LYS A 56 -1.51 19.38 5.86
CA LYS A 56 -2.45 20.19 6.63
C LYS A 56 -2.91 21.36 5.78
N ILE A 57 -4.19 21.44 5.49
CA ILE A 57 -4.80 22.56 4.79
C ILE A 57 -5.63 23.36 5.79
N THR A 58 -5.39 24.67 5.89
CA THR A 58 -6.11 25.57 6.79
C THR A 58 -6.96 26.55 5.98
N ALA A 59 -8.25 26.62 6.27
CA ALA A 59 -9.15 27.62 5.70
C ALA A 59 -9.03 28.97 6.43
N ASP A 60 -9.58 30.04 5.84
CA ASP A 60 -9.57 31.40 6.38
C ASP A 60 -10.36 31.54 7.69
N ASP A 61 -11.38 30.69 7.90
CA ASP A 61 -12.15 30.60 9.16
C ASP A 61 -11.42 29.80 10.27
N GLY A 62 -10.24 29.24 9.98
CA GLY A 62 -9.45 28.45 10.90
C GLY A 62 -9.75 26.94 10.89
N THR A 63 -10.73 26.47 10.09
CA THR A 63 -10.98 25.03 9.92
C THR A 63 -9.78 24.36 9.28
N VAL A 64 -9.43 23.16 9.75
CA VAL A 64 -8.24 22.40 9.30
C VAL A 64 -8.63 21.05 8.72
N GLY A 65 -8.20 20.79 7.49
CA GLY A 65 -8.22 19.48 6.87
C GLY A 65 -6.87 18.78 6.94
N TRP A 66 -6.87 17.47 7.15
CA TRP A 66 -5.69 16.64 7.26
C TRP A 66 -5.68 15.58 6.17
N GLY A 67 -4.52 15.38 5.55
CA GLY A 67 -4.26 14.30 4.62
C GLY A 67 -2.95 13.59 4.95
N GLU A 68 -2.83 12.38 4.50
CA GLU A 68 -1.60 11.58 4.59
C GLU A 68 -1.24 11.07 3.22
N THR A 69 0.04 11.01 2.91
CA THR A 69 0.52 10.49 1.64
C THR A 69 1.86 9.75 1.78
N TYR A 70 2.31 9.17 0.68
CA TYR A 70 3.54 8.38 0.63
C TYR A 70 4.73 9.11 1.25
N GLY A 71 5.32 8.49 2.25
CA GLY A 71 6.48 9.03 2.97
C GLY A 71 7.53 7.96 3.31
N ILE A 72 7.32 6.72 2.87
CA ILE A 72 8.19 5.58 3.23
C ILE A 72 9.62 5.82 2.75
N VAL A 73 9.78 6.21 1.47
CA VAL A 73 11.10 6.51 0.89
C VAL A 73 11.10 7.93 0.36
N ALA A 74 12.13 8.71 0.70
CA ALA A 74 12.33 10.08 0.24
C ALA A 74 11.10 11.00 0.41
N PRO A 75 10.48 11.12 1.61
CA PRO A 75 9.30 11.96 1.83
C PRO A 75 9.52 13.43 1.45
N GLN A 76 10.77 13.89 1.44
CA GLN A 76 11.15 15.24 1.03
C GLN A 76 10.75 15.54 -0.42
N ALA A 77 10.72 14.53 -1.31
CA ALA A 77 10.31 14.74 -2.70
C ALA A 77 8.84 15.14 -2.79
N VAL A 78 7.97 14.45 -2.08
CA VAL A 78 6.53 14.76 -2.00
C VAL A 78 6.30 16.13 -1.36
N VAL A 79 6.99 16.42 -0.24
CA VAL A 79 6.89 17.70 0.46
C VAL A 79 7.32 18.87 -0.45
N ALA A 80 8.42 18.73 -1.19
CA ALA A 80 8.89 19.74 -2.12
C ALA A 80 7.88 19.99 -3.26
N ILE A 81 7.30 18.93 -3.82
CA ILE A 81 6.26 19.05 -4.86
C ILE A 81 5.04 19.81 -4.32
N ILE A 82 4.59 19.49 -3.10
CA ILE A 82 3.45 20.19 -2.50
C ILE A 82 3.78 21.67 -2.32
N ALA A 83 4.94 22.00 -1.72
CA ALA A 83 5.30 23.38 -1.41
C ALA A 83 5.56 24.24 -2.65
N ASP A 84 6.28 23.70 -3.65
CA ASP A 84 6.72 24.49 -4.80
C ASP A 84 5.69 24.54 -5.93
N VAL A 85 4.87 23.47 -6.07
CA VAL A 85 3.99 23.31 -7.23
C VAL A 85 2.51 23.38 -6.87
N LEU A 86 2.07 22.68 -5.80
CA LEU A 86 0.64 22.55 -5.51
C LEU A 86 0.09 23.67 -4.64
N ASP A 87 0.80 24.07 -3.58
CA ASP A 87 0.36 25.15 -2.66
C ASP A 87 0.05 26.46 -3.39
N PRO A 88 0.90 26.98 -4.31
CA PRO A 88 0.57 28.21 -5.04
C PRO A 88 -0.71 28.13 -5.89
N MET A 89 -1.13 26.94 -6.28
CA MET A 89 -2.35 26.70 -7.07
C MET A 89 -3.61 26.60 -6.20
N LEU A 90 -3.44 26.42 -4.89
CA LEU A 90 -4.53 26.22 -3.93
C LEU A 90 -4.89 27.48 -3.15
N ALA A 91 -3.96 28.38 -2.93
CA ALA A 91 -4.14 29.59 -2.12
C ALA A 91 -5.33 30.44 -2.62
N GLY A 92 -6.25 30.79 -1.72
CA GLY A 92 -7.45 31.59 -2.01
C GLY A 92 -8.59 30.84 -2.71
N ARG A 93 -8.44 29.55 -3.02
CA ARG A 93 -9.52 28.75 -3.65
C ARG A 93 -10.54 28.27 -2.62
N GLU A 94 -11.76 28.04 -3.08
CA GLU A 94 -12.79 27.33 -2.32
C GLU A 94 -12.43 25.84 -2.25
N PRO A 95 -12.40 25.21 -1.05
CA PRO A 95 -11.95 23.82 -0.89
C PRO A 95 -12.99 22.76 -1.27
N VAL A 96 -14.13 23.13 -1.84
CA VAL A 96 -15.27 22.23 -2.06
C VAL A 96 -15.35 21.67 -3.47
N ASP A 97 -14.70 22.29 -4.45
CA ASP A 97 -14.68 21.81 -5.83
C ASP A 97 -13.49 20.83 -6.07
N ILE A 98 -13.45 19.78 -5.25
CA ILE A 98 -12.32 18.86 -5.17
C ILE A 98 -12.02 18.15 -6.50
N PRO A 99 -13.02 17.64 -7.26
CA PRO A 99 -12.73 17.01 -8.55
C PRO A 99 -12.07 17.96 -9.56
N ALA A 100 -12.49 19.22 -9.64
CA ALA A 100 -11.88 20.20 -10.55
C ALA A 100 -10.48 20.57 -10.08
N ILE A 101 -10.27 20.74 -8.77
CA ILE A 101 -8.94 20.96 -8.20
C ILE A 101 -8.01 19.80 -8.57
N TRP A 102 -8.46 18.56 -8.40
CA TRP A 102 -7.68 17.38 -8.74
C TRP A 102 -7.28 17.36 -10.23
N ASP A 103 -8.22 17.60 -11.12
CA ASP A 103 -7.97 17.62 -12.58
C ASP A 103 -6.95 18.68 -12.97
N GLU A 104 -7.05 19.89 -12.39
CA GLU A 104 -6.10 20.98 -12.63
C GLU A 104 -4.70 20.64 -12.11
N LEU A 105 -4.58 20.16 -10.87
CA LEU A 105 -3.29 19.77 -10.29
C LEU A 105 -2.65 18.63 -11.11
N TYR A 106 -3.43 17.64 -11.51
CA TYR A 106 -2.93 16.54 -12.34
C TYR A 106 -2.44 17.02 -13.72
N ALA A 107 -3.09 18.01 -14.29
CA ALA A 107 -2.71 18.56 -15.60
C ALA A 107 -1.35 19.28 -15.60
N LEU A 108 -0.89 19.80 -14.46
CA LEU A 108 0.33 20.61 -14.36
C LEU A 108 1.57 19.91 -14.90
N MET A 109 1.71 18.60 -14.64
CA MET A 109 2.94 17.88 -14.93
C MET A 109 2.75 16.67 -15.84
N ARG A 110 1.50 16.28 -16.19
CA ARG A 110 1.26 15.07 -16.98
C ARG A 110 1.93 15.12 -18.37
N VAL A 111 1.93 16.27 -19.02
CA VAL A 111 2.56 16.44 -20.34
C VAL A 111 4.08 16.43 -20.27
N ARG A 112 4.66 16.55 -19.09
CA ARG A 112 6.10 16.42 -18.83
C ARG A 112 6.51 14.99 -18.44
N GLY A 113 5.57 14.03 -18.48
CA GLY A 113 5.79 12.64 -18.15
C GLY A 113 5.60 12.29 -16.66
N HIS A 114 5.22 13.26 -15.80
CA HIS A 114 4.97 13.03 -14.37
C HIS A 114 3.48 12.88 -14.09
N TRP A 115 2.93 11.73 -14.48
CA TRP A 115 1.52 11.38 -14.33
C TRP A 115 1.30 10.17 -13.39
N SER A 116 2.33 9.82 -12.61
CA SER A 116 2.35 8.79 -11.57
C SER A 116 3.47 9.05 -10.56
N GLY A 117 3.62 8.20 -9.55
CA GLY A 117 4.67 8.24 -8.53
C GLY A 117 4.57 9.48 -7.65
N PHE A 118 5.71 10.04 -7.22
CA PHE A 118 5.75 11.12 -6.22
C PHE A 118 4.85 12.31 -6.54
N PHE A 119 4.61 12.60 -7.81
CA PHE A 119 3.73 13.70 -8.18
C PHE A 119 2.26 13.39 -7.86
N THR A 120 1.79 12.21 -8.19
CA THR A 120 0.43 11.76 -7.85
C THR A 120 0.28 11.48 -6.36
N ASP A 121 1.34 11.03 -5.67
CA ASP A 121 1.36 10.90 -4.22
C ASP A 121 1.17 12.27 -3.54
N ALA A 122 1.84 13.31 -4.06
CA ALA A 122 1.66 14.68 -3.56
C ALA A 122 0.21 15.18 -3.75
N ILE A 123 -0.38 14.94 -4.93
CA ILE A 123 -1.79 15.27 -5.19
C ILE A 123 -2.71 14.49 -4.23
N ALA A 124 -2.47 13.20 -4.00
CA ALA A 124 -3.28 12.37 -3.12
C ALA A 124 -3.32 12.91 -1.68
N GLY A 125 -2.16 13.34 -1.15
CA GLY A 125 -2.13 13.96 0.19
C GLY A 125 -2.95 15.24 0.28
N VAL A 126 -2.90 16.08 -0.74
CA VAL A 126 -3.72 17.30 -0.84
C VAL A 126 -5.19 16.96 -1.00
N ASP A 127 -5.54 16.01 -1.86
CA ASP A 127 -6.92 15.57 -2.12
C ASP A 127 -7.59 15.04 -0.84
N ILE A 128 -6.90 14.17 -0.09
CA ILE A 128 -7.39 13.66 1.19
C ILE A 128 -7.62 14.81 2.18
N ALA A 129 -6.69 15.77 2.26
CA ALA A 129 -6.85 16.95 3.15
C ALA A 129 -8.03 17.83 2.73
N LEU A 130 -8.29 17.99 1.42
CA LEU A 130 -9.45 18.73 0.91
C LEU A 130 -10.77 18.04 1.26
N TRP A 131 -10.85 16.70 1.11
CA TRP A 131 -12.04 15.96 1.51
C TRP A 131 -12.32 16.06 3.01
N ASP A 132 -11.27 15.96 3.86
CA ASP A 132 -11.42 16.15 5.31
C ASP A 132 -11.87 17.56 5.66
N LEU A 133 -11.28 18.60 5.01
CA LEU A 133 -11.67 19.97 5.19
C LEU A 133 -13.12 20.23 4.77
N ALA A 134 -13.51 19.77 3.59
CA ALA A 134 -14.88 19.90 3.08
C ALA A 134 -15.89 19.23 3.99
N GLY A 135 -15.57 18.04 4.51
CA GLY A 135 -16.40 17.33 5.48
C GLY A 135 -16.62 18.15 6.76
N LYS A 136 -15.55 18.72 7.32
CA LYS A 136 -15.61 19.55 8.52
C LYS A 136 -16.41 20.83 8.29
N LEU A 137 -16.18 21.53 7.18
CA LEU A 137 -16.96 22.72 6.80
C LEU A 137 -18.45 22.44 6.62
N ALA A 138 -18.78 21.25 6.09
CA ALA A 138 -20.17 20.81 5.89
C ALA A 138 -20.79 20.14 7.13
N GLY A 139 -20.03 19.87 8.20
CA GLY A 139 -20.48 19.10 9.36
C GLY A 139 -20.85 17.64 9.02
N ARG A 140 -20.19 17.04 8.03
CA ARG A 140 -20.46 15.69 7.50
C ARG A 140 -19.19 14.85 7.46
N SER A 141 -19.34 13.54 7.56
CA SER A 141 -18.23 12.61 7.33
C SER A 141 -17.81 12.60 5.85
N VAL A 142 -16.56 12.24 5.56
CA VAL A 142 -16.12 12.01 4.18
C VAL A 142 -16.94 10.88 3.53
N ALA A 143 -17.29 9.84 4.29
CA ALA A 143 -18.16 8.78 3.80
C ALA A 143 -19.53 9.32 3.31
N ASP A 144 -20.11 10.28 4.04
CA ASP A 144 -21.37 10.93 3.63
C ASP A 144 -21.21 11.76 2.37
N LEU A 145 -20.10 12.49 2.24
CA LEU A 145 -19.79 13.27 1.04
C LEU A 145 -19.60 12.37 -0.20
N LEU A 146 -19.08 11.17 -0.01
CA LEU A 146 -18.87 10.16 -1.07
C LEU A 146 -20.10 9.28 -1.35
N GLY A 147 -21.27 9.63 -0.81
CA GLY A 147 -22.55 8.94 -1.09
C GLY A 147 -23.09 8.08 0.04
N GLY A 148 -22.52 8.16 1.22
CA GLY A 148 -22.98 7.51 2.44
C GLY A 148 -22.27 6.19 2.77
N ALA A 149 -22.22 5.90 4.06
CA ALA A 149 -21.64 4.66 4.56
C ALA A 149 -22.52 3.46 4.19
N ARG A 150 -21.93 2.45 3.52
CA ARG A 150 -22.64 1.20 3.15
C ARG A 150 -22.54 0.13 4.23
N HIS A 151 -21.53 0.20 5.08
CA HIS A 151 -21.23 -0.75 6.14
C HIS A 151 -20.91 0.00 7.43
N SER A 152 -21.44 -0.47 8.55
CA SER A 152 -21.11 0.06 9.88
C SER A 152 -19.77 -0.46 10.42
N SER A 153 -19.30 -1.58 9.89
CA SER A 153 -18.01 -2.18 10.19
C SER A 153 -17.43 -2.87 8.96
N ILE A 154 -16.12 -2.89 8.84
CA ILE A 154 -15.40 -3.54 7.76
C ILE A 154 -14.51 -4.62 8.37
N PRO A 155 -14.57 -5.90 7.88
CA PRO A 155 -13.66 -6.94 8.32
C PRO A 155 -12.21 -6.55 8.05
N ALA A 156 -11.31 -6.84 9.00
CA ALA A 156 -9.89 -6.59 8.88
C ALA A 156 -9.09 -7.89 8.93
N TYR A 157 -7.98 -7.92 8.22
CA TYR A 157 -6.97 -8.95 8.35
C TYR A 157 -5.66 -8.36 8.90
N ALA A 158 -4.84 -9.19 9.54
CA ALA A 158 -3.51 -8.78 9.98
C ALA A 158 -2.50 -9.04 8.84
N SER A 159 -1.82 -7.97 8.43
CA SER A 159 -0.81 -8.03 7.36
C SER A 159 0.59 -8.09 7.93
N GLY A 160 1.33 -9.11 7.51
CA GLY A 160 2.72 -9.34 7.86
C GLY A 160 2.90 -10.18 9.13
N LEU A 161 3.88 -11.07 9.06
CA LEU A 161 4.34 -11.90 10.18
C LEU A 161 5.85 -11.67 10.37
N PRO A 162 6.29 -10.51 10.91
CA PRO A 162 7.69 -10.09 10.93
C PRO A 162 8.50 -10.81 12.01
N ARG A 163 8.61 -12.13 11.92
CA ARG A 163 9.40 -12.99 12.80
C ARG A 163 10.44 -13.78 12.01
N ALA A 164 11.51 -14.15 12.68
CA ALA A 164 12.66 -14.81 12.05
C ALA A 164 12.36 -16.26 11.64
N SER A 165 11.83 -17.06 12.55
CA SER A 165 11.56 -18.47 12.31
C SER A 165 10.11 -18.74 11.90
N LEU A 166 9.88 -19.86 11.20
CA LEU A 166 8.54 -20.31 10.84
C LEU A 166 7.67 -20.55 12.09
N ALA A 167 8.25 -21.13 13.14
CA ALA A 167 7.51 -21.39 14.38
C ALA A 167 7.02 -20.10 15.05
N GLU A 168 7.87 -19.06 15.10
CA GLU A 168 7.49 -17.77 15.64
C GLU A 168 6.42 -17.05 14.79
N ARG A 169 6.46 -17.20 13.45
CA ARG A 169 5.44 -16.65 12.56
C ARG A 169 4.08 -17.34 12.76
N VAL A 170 4.08 -18.67 12.91
CA VAL A 170 2.86 -19.43 13.23
C VAL A 170 2.31 -19.02 14.60
N ALA A 171 3.15 -18.89 15.62
CA ALA A 171 2.72 -18.45 16.96
C ALA A 171 2.12 -17.04 16.92
N LEU A 172 2.75 -16.11 16.20
CA LEU A 172 2.19 -14.75 16.02
C LEU A 172 0.85 -14.78 15.29
N ALA A 173 0.70 -15.61 14.26
CA ALA A 173 -0.57 -15.75 13.55
C ALA A 173 -1.68 -16.27 14.48
N GLN A 174 -1.39 -17.24 15.33
CA GLN A 174 -2.34 -17.74 16.35
C GLN A 174 -2.71 -16.66 17.37
N GLU A 175 -1.74 -15.85 17.82
CA GLU A 175 -1.99 -14.72 18.71
C GLU A 175 -2.93 -13.70 18.05
N LEU A 176 -2.68 -13.33 16.79
CA LEU A 176 -3.52 -12.38 16.04
C LEU A 176 -4.95 -12.90 15.86
N VAL A 177 -5.12 -14.19 15.57
CA VAL A 177 -6.45 -14.83 15.51
C VAL A 177 -7.13 -14.81 16.87
N ALA A 178 -6.42 -15.07 17.95
CA ALA A 178 -6.97 -14.98 19.32
C ALA A 178 -7.40 -13.55 19.69
N ARG A 179 -6.79 -12.52 19.08
CA ARG A 179 -7.20 -11.11 19.18
C ARG A 179 -8.42 -10.75 18.33
N GLY A 180 -8.95 -11.68 17.53
CA GLY A 180 -10.17 -11.50 16.76
C GLY A 180 -9.99 -11.30 15.26
N PHE A 181 -8.77 -11.29 14.73
CA PHE A 181 -8.57 -11.24 13.27
C PHE A 181 -9.06 -12.54 12.61
N ARG A 182 -9.76 -12.40 11.50
CA ARG A 182 -10.29 -13.50 10.70
C ARG A 182 -9.47 -13.79 9.45
N GLY A 183 -8.46 -12.98 9.19
CA GLY A 183 -7.55 -13.13 8.06
C GLY A 183 -6.11 -12.79 8.46
N ILE A 184 -5.18 -13.51 7.86
CA ILE A 184 -3.73 -13.32 8.05
C ILE A 184 -3.07 -13.27 6.68
N LYS A 185 -2.30 -12.21 6.40
CA LYS A 185 -1.46 -12.12 5.19
C LYS A 185 0.01 -12.27 5.56
N PHE A 186 0.74 -13.14 4.87
CA PHE A 186 2.18 -13.26 5.01
C PHE A 186 2.89 -12.94 3.69
N ALA A 187 4.16 -12.55 3.78
CA ALA A 187 4.97 -12.18 2.63
C ALA A 187 5.89 -13.32 2.20
N ALA A 188 5.90 -13.64 0.90
CA ALA A 188 6.81 -14.63 0.31
C ALA A 188 8.28 -14.17 0.26
N VAL A 189 8.55 -12.93 0.63
CA VAL A 189 9.85 -12.27 0.51
C VAL A 189 10.40 -11.95 1.89
N ILE A 190 10.65 -12.96 2.69
CA ILE A 190 11.39 -12.79 3.93
C ILE A 190 12.89 -12.84 3.62
N SER A 191 13.64 -11.95 4.27
CA SER A 191 15.10 -11.93 4.19
C SER A 191 15.68 -13.30 4.49
N LYS A 192 16.59 -13.76 3.63
CA LYS A 192 17.22 -15.07 3.79
C LYS A 192 18.10 -15.09 5.04
N GLN A 193 17.68 -15.75 6.09
CA GLN A 193 18.56 -16.16 7.18
C GLN A 193 19.30 -17.48 6.83
N SER A 194 18.85 -18.18 5.77
CA SER A 194 19.51 -19.33 5.18
C SER A 194 19.25 -19.39 3.68
N ALA A 195 20.05 -20.14 2.93
CA ALA A 195 19.88 -20.35 1.50
C ALA A 195 18.52 -20.96 1.11
N GLN A 196 17.79 -21.52 2.07
CA GLN A 196 16.48 -22.14 1.88
C GLN A 196 15.30 -21.18 2.09
N GLN A 197 15.46 -20.11 2.89
CA GLN A 197 14.41 -19.12 3.10
C GLN A 197 14.18 -18.30 1.83
N GLY A 198 12.92 -18.11 1.46
CA GLY A 198 12.50 -17.42 0.22
C GLY A 198 12.59 -18.30 -1.03
N SER A 199 12.88 -19.60 -0.89
CA SER A 199 12.68 -20.59 -1.95
C SER A 199 11.18 -20.85 -2.13
N ARG A 200 10.78 -21.37 -3.30
CA ARG A 200 9.40 -21.82 -3.53
C ARG A 200 8.93 -22.81 -2.45
N GLN A 201 9.80 -23.73 -2.06
CA GLN A 201 9.47 -24.74 -1.06
C GLN A 201 9.21 -24.11 0.32
N SER A 202 9.99 -23.13 0.75
CA SER A 202 9.78 -22.48 2.05
C SER A 202 8.44 -21.71 2.11
N VAL A 203 7.99 -21.14 1.01
CA VAL A 203 6.67 -20.49 0.90
C VAL A 203 5.54 -21.50 1.04
N ILE A 204 5.68 -22.67 0.39
CA ILE A 204 4.70 -23.76 0.48
C ILE A 204 4.66 -24.31 1.91
N ASP A 205 5.83 -24.48 2.54
CA ASP A 205 5.93 -24.99 3.91
C ASP A 205 5.31 -24.02 4.92
N GLU A 206 5.48 -22.72 4.72
CA GLU A 206 4.84 -21.68 5.55
C GLU A 206 3.32 -21.68 5.40
N MET A 207 2.80 -21.69 4.17
CA MET A 207 1.37 -21.79 3.93
C MET A 207 0.78 -23.07 4.56
N ARG A 208 1.45 -24.21 4.41
CA ARG A 208 1.04 -25.48 5.03
C ARG A 208 0.98 -25.38 6.54
N ALA A 209 2.02 -24.84 7.17
CA ALA A 209 2.10 -24.69 8.61
C ALA A 209 1.03 -23.74 9.17
N LEU A 210 0.81 -22.60 8.51
CA LEU A 210 -0.23 -21.64 8.87
C LEU A 210 -1.62 -22.28 8.75
N ARG A 211 -1.91 -22.98 7.65
CA ARG A 211 -3.20 -23.66 7.45
C ARG A 211 -3.44 -24.75 8.49
N ALA A 212 -2.43 -25.53 8.82
CA ALA A 212 -2.50 -26.56 9.85
C ALA A 212 -2.76 -25.98 11.25
N ALA A 213 -2.15 -24.84 11.57
CA ALA A 213 -2.26 -24.20 12.86
C ALA A 213 -3.55 -23.38 13.06
N LEU A 214 -4.07 -22.76 12.00
CA LEU A 214 -5.20 -21.83 12.05
C LEU A 214 -6.55 -22.46 11.67
N GLY A 215 -6.54 -23.67 11.08
CA GLY A 215 -7.74 -24.33 10.61
C GLY A 215 -8.31 -23.71 9.32
N ASN A 216 -9.52 -24.09 8.94
CA ASN A 216 -10.13 -23.73 7.66
C ASN A 216 -10.98 -22.46 7.70
N GLU A 217 -11.31 -21.97 8.89
CA GLU A 217 -12.18 -20.80 9.10
C GLU A 217 -11.43 -19.46 9.05
N ILE A 218 -10.10 -19.51 9.03
CA ILE A 218 -9.25 -18.31 8.93
C ILE A 218 -8.78 -18.16 7.50
N GLU A 219 -9.00 -16.96 6.95
CA GLU A 219 -8.50 -16.63 5.61
C GLU A 219 -6.99 -16.41 5.65
N ILE A 220 -6.26 -17.08 4.77
CA ILE A 220 -4.82 -16.91 4.63
C ILE A 220 -4.55 -16.31 3.27
N MET A 221 -3.86 -15.19 3.24
CA MET A 221 -3.45 -14.48 2.04
C MET A 221 -1.93 -14.53 1.92
N ILE A 222 -1.45 -14.40 0.70
CA ILE A 222 -0.01 -14.33 0.44
C ILE A 222 0.32 -13.13 -0.44
N ASP A 223 1.37 -12.40 -0.05
CA ASP A 223 1.95 -11.31 -0.81
C ASP A 223 3.26 -11.77 -1.47
N LEU A 224 3.29 -11.76 -2.79
CA LEU A 224 4.44 -12.23 -3.60
C LEU A 224 5.42 -11.10 -3.94
N HIS A 225 5.06 -9.83 -3.63
CA HIS A 225 5.91 -8.65 -3.79
C HIS A 225 6.60 -8.55 -5.16
N TRP A 226 5.88 -8.80 -6.25
CA TRP A 226 6.37 -8.72 -7.66
C TRP A 226 7.64 -9.51 -7.94
N LYS A 227 7.93 -10.52 -7.14
CA LYS A 227 9.21 -11.22 -7.12
C LYS A 227 9.39 -12.20 -8.29
N TYR A 228 8.31 -12.74 -8.80
CA TYR A 228 8.33 -13.88 -9.72
C TYR A 228 8.12 -13.45 -11.18
N SER A 229 8.64 -14.25 -12.12
CA SER A 229 8.11 -14.22 -13.48
C SER A 229 6.69 -14.81 -13.52
N PRO A 230 5.88 -14.50 -14.55
CA PRO A 230 4.52 -15.07 -14.65
C PRO A 230 4.49 -16.60 -14.52
N THR A 231 5.37 -17.30 -15.21
CA THR A 231 5.46 -18.78 -15.14
C THR A 231 5.81 -19.31 -13.75
N GLU A 232 6.73 -18.63 -13.04
CA GLU A 232 7.08 -19.00 -11.66
C GLU A 232 5.94 -18.72 -10.70
N ALA A 233 5.24 -17.60 -10.85
CA ALA A 233 4.06 -17.24 -10.07
C ALA A 233 2.94 -18.26 -10.25
N ILE A 234 2.60 -18.63 -11.49
CA ILE A 234 1.60 -19.67 -11.79
C ILE A 234 1.99 -20.98 -11.11
N THR A 235 3.25 -21.41 -11.25
CA THR A 235 3.73 -22.66 -10.67
C THR A 235 3.64 -22.66 -9.14
N LEU A 236 4.00 -21.54 -8.50
CA LEU A 236 3.93 -21.39 -7.04
C LEU A 236 2.47 -21.37 -6.57
N ILE A 237 1.63 -20.50 -7.16
CA ILE A 237 0.24 -20.34 -6.74
C ILE A 237 -0.52 -21.66 -6.88
N ARG A 238 -0.35 -22.41 -7.97
CA ARG A 238 -0.93 -23.75 -8.14
C ARG A 238 -0.49 -24.73 -7.04
N ALA A 239 0.75 -24.66 -6.59
CA ALA A 239 1.23 -25.48 -5.48
C ALA A 239 0.63 -25.08 -4.12
N LEU A 240 0.10 -23.84 -4.01
CA LEU A 240 -0.58 -23.34 -2.81
C LEU A 240 -2.08 -23.62 -2.81
N GLU A 241 -2.72 -23.87 -3.96
CA GLU A 241 -4.17 -24.12 -4.09
C GLU A 241 -4.72 -25.17 -3.11
N PRO A 242 -4.02 -26.30 -2.82
CA PRO A 242 -4.50 -27.28 -1.84
C PRO A 242 -4.69 -26.72 -0.41
N TYR A 243 -4.01 -25.62 -0.09
CA TYR A 243 -4.10 -24.94 1.21
C TYR A 243 -5.13 -23.79 1.20
N ARG A 244 -5.84 -23.57 0.07
CA ARG A 244 -6.93 -22.61 -0.09
C ARG A 244 -6.55 -21.20 0.35
N PRO A 245 -5.53 -20.55 -0.27
CA PRO A 245 -5.30 -19.14 -0.03
C PRO A 245 -6.51 -18.31 -0.50
N TYR A 246 -6.84 -17.26 0.26
CA TYR A 246 -7.94 -16.37 -0.08
C TYR A 246 -7.60 -15.52 -1.31
N PHE A 247 -6.38 -14.98 -1.36
CA PHE A 247 -5.80 -14.38 -2.54
C PHE A 247 -4.25 -14.50 -2.56
N ALA A 248 -3.71 -14.32 -3.76
CA ALA A 248 -2.28 -14.09 -3.99
C ALA A 248 -2.09 -12.68 -4.54
N GLU A 249 -1.31 -11.84 -3.82
CA GLU A 249 -1.08 -10.44 -4.15
C GLU A 249 0.23 -10.26 -4.90
N ALA A 250 0.26 -9.29 -5.86
CA ALA A 250 1.46 -8.82 -6.53
C ALA A 250 2.36 -9.95 -7.09
N PRO A 251 1.85 -10.81 -7.98
CA PRO A 251 2.55 -12.04 -8.36
C PRO A 251 3.80 -11.82 -9.21
N CYS A 252 3.78 -10.86 -10.13
CA CYS A 252 4.87 -10.54 -11.06
C CYS A 252 5.02 -9.04 -11.26
N ALA A 253 6.02 -8.61 -12.03
CA ALA A 253 6.38 -7.20 -12.19
C ALA A 253 5.18 -6.28 -12.42
N PRO A 254 5.10 -5.12 -11.74
CA PRO A 254 3.94 -4.23 -11.79
C PRO A 254 3.69 -3.63 -13.17
N GLU A 255 4.72 -3.48 -14.00
CA GLU A 255 4.63 -3.01 -15.38
C GLU A 255 4.20 -4.08 -16.39
N ASP A 256 4.24 -5.38 -16.02
CA ASP A 256 3.91 -6.50 -16.91
C ASP A 256 2.42 -6.85 -16.83
N ILE A 257 1.58 -6.03 -17.50
CA ILE A 257 0.11 -6.21 -17.50
C ILE A 257 -0.28 -7.55 -18.14
N ASP A 258 0.36 -7.94 -19.23
CA ASP A 258 0.06 -9.19 -19.94
C ASP A 258 0.45 -10.40 -19.06
N GLY A 259 1.59 -10.34 -18.42
CA GLY A 259 2.02 -11.37 -17.46
C GLY A 259 1.10 -11.48 -16.24
N GLN A 260 0.60 -10.36 -15.70
CA GLN A 260 -0.41 -10.36 -14.63
C GLN A 260 -1.71 -11.02 -15.10
N ALA A 261 -2.19 -10.69 -16.30
CA ALA A 261 -3.37 -11.31 -16.90
C ALA A 261 -3.18 -12.82 -17.11
N ASP A 262 -1.98 -13.22 -17.57
CA ASP A 262 -1.62 -14.63 -17.77
C ASP A 262 -1.64 -15.41 -16.46
N VAL A 263 -1.10 -14.84 -15.38
CA VAL A 263 -1.19 -15.41 -14.03
C VAL A 263 -2.65 -15.59 -13.62
N ALA A 264 -3.46 -14.53 -13.70
CA ALA A 264 -4.86 -14.56 -13.30
C ALA A 264 -5.69 -15.59 -14.08
N ALA A 265 -5.39 -15.79 -15.37
CA ALA A 265 -6.09 -16.76 -16.22
C ALA A 265 -5.68 -18.22 -15.96
N ASN A 266 -4.52 -18.46 -15.32
CA ASN A 266 -3.93 -19.79 -15.18
C ASN A 266 -3.93 -20.34 -13.75
N VAL A 267 -4.56 -19.67 -12.79
CA VAL A 267 -4.71 -20.11 -11.41
C VAL A 267 -6.17 -20.03 -10.96
N THR A 268 -6.54 -20.80 -9.91
CA THR A 268 -7.90 -20.77 -9.33
C THR A 268 -8.00 -19.81 -8.15
N VAL A 269 -6.87 -19.41 -7.58
CA VAL A 269 -6.78 -18.43 -6.49
C VAL A 269 -6.99 -17.02 -7.04
N SER A 270 -7.80 -16.20 -6.37
CA SER A 270 -7.97 -14.80 -6.75
C SER A 270 -6.65 -14.05 -6.71
N ILE A 271 -6.39 -13.24 -7.72
CA ILE A 271 -5.22 -12.37 -7.75
C ILE A 271 -5.62 -11.00 -7.19
N ALA A 272 -4.83 -10.50 -6.26
CA ALA A 272 -4.94 -9.15 -5.70
C ALA A 272 -3.79 -8.26 -6.19
N GLY A 273 -4.05 -6.97 -6.27
CA GLY A 273 -3.04 -5.98 -6.64
C GLY A 273 -3.59 -4.56 -6.52
N GLY A 274 -2.73 -3.58 -6.74
CA GLY A 274 -3.18 -2.19 -6.80
C GLY A 274 -2.45 -1.22 -5.88
N GLU A 275 -1.61 -1.66 -4.98
CA GLU A 275 -0.90 -0.75 -4.08
C GLU A 275 0.03 0.23 -4.80
N GLU A 276 0.45 -0.10 -6.04
CA GLU A 276 1.26 0.77 -6.89
C GLU A 276 0.45 1.63 -7.87
N TRP A 277 -0.87 1.48 -7.92
CA TRP A 277 -1.71 2.19 -8.90
C TRP A 277 -2.09 3.57 -8.38
N SER A 278 -1.59 4.58 -9.03
CA SER A 278 -1.77 5.98 -8.61
C SER A 278 -2.99 6.66 -9.25
N THR A 279 -3.49 6.16 -10.39
CA THR A 279 -4.57 6.82 -11.14
C THR A 279 -5.47 5.82 -11.86
N VAL A 280 -6.65 6.27 -12.29
CA VAL A 280 -7.58 5.50 -13.12
C VAL A 280 -6.95 5.02 -14.44
N PHE A 281 -5.92 5.71 -14.92
CA PHE A 281 -5.21 5.33 -16.14
C PHE A 281 -4.36 4.07 -15.95
N GLN A 282 -3.90 3.80 -14.73
CA GLN A 282 -3.20 2.56 -14.39
C GLN A 282 -4.17 1.43 -14.02
N VAL A 283 -5.31 1.75 -13.42
CA VAL A 283 -6.35 0.77 -13.05
C VAL A 283 -7.07 0.23 -14.29
N ARG A 284 -7.50 1.11 -15.21
CA ARG A 284 -8.34 0.74 -16.35
C ARG A 284 -7.77 -0.39 -17.22
N PRO A 285 -6.51 -0.36 -17.68
CA PRO A 285 -5.97 -1.45 -18.51
C PRO A 285 -5.93 -2.77 -17.73
N ARG A 286 -5.61 -2.77 -16.45
CA ARG A 286 -5.55 -4.00 -15.63
C ARG A 286 -6.93 -4.64 -15.44
N LEU A 287 -7.96 -3.84 -15.24
CA LEU A 287 -9.33 -4.35 -15.20
C LEU A 287 -9.78 -4.87 -16.58
N ALA A 288 -9.43 -4.18 -17.66
CA ALA A 288 -9.74 -4.61 -19.03
C ALA A 288 -9.09 -5.96 -19.35
N HIS A 289 -7.86 -6.18 -18.89
CA HIS A 289 -7.12 -7.45 -19.06
C HIS A 289 -7.44 -8.49 -17.99
N ARG A 290 -8.30 -8.16 -17.01
CA ARG A 290 -8.69 -9.08 -15.91
C ARG A 290 -7.48 -9.55 -15.09
N CYS A 291 -6.52 -8.67 -14.84
CA CYS A 291 -5.31 -8.99 -14.09
C CYS A 291 -5.60 -9.32 -12.61
N VAL A 292 -6.70 -8.80 -12.07
CA VAL A 292 -7.07 -8.95 -10.64
C VAL A 292 -8.53 -9.33 -10.50
N GLY A 293 -8.81 -10.06 -9.41
CA GLY A 293 -10.16 -10.43 -8.98
C GLY A 293 -10.52 -9.76 -7.65
N ILE A 294 -9.54 -9.19 -6.97
CA ILE A 294 -9.68 -8.47 -5.70
C ILE A 294 -8.83 -7.21 -5.76
#